data_a7899d38a2bda39e16a0782c075c2830
#
_entry.id   a7899d38a2bda39e16a0782c075c2830
#
_cell.length_a   1.000
_cell.length_b   1.000
_cell.length_c   1.000
_cell.angle_alpha   90.00
_cell.angle_beta   90.00
_cell.angle_gamma   90.00
#
_symmetry.space_group_name_H-M   'P 1'
#
loop_
_entity.id
_entity.type
_entity.pdbx_description
1 polymer ?
#
loop_
_entity_poly.entity_id
_entity_poly.type
_entity_poly.pdbx_seq_one_letter_code
_entity_poly.pdbx_strand_id
1 'polypeptide(L)'
;MRPALFLLLLAALPAAAWASPRTALGVFDGWGAFREAATPRCYAIAAPAATIGTPRTKAYASVGYWPKARIRGQFYVRLSKPRGANRELRLTVGSRRFILTGNGLHGWASDARMDAAIIAAMRSAPSMSVESGTESGGAIADTYRLRGAATAIDAAALGCARAG
;
A
#
# COMPACT_ATOMS: atom_id res chain seq x y z
N MET A 1 -41.93 -33.09 -47.91
CA MET A 1 -41.32 -33.26 -46.55
C MET A 1 -40.15 -32.33 -46.45
N ARG A 2 -40.25 -31.25 -45.64
CA ARG A 2 -39.18 -30.25 -45.43
C ARG A 2 -38.63 -30.46 -43.98
N PRO A 3 -37.32 -30.66 -43.77
CA PRO A 3 -36.77 -30.73 -42.46
C PRO A 3 -36.66 -29.34 -41.84
N ALA A 4 -37.23 -29.14 -40.67
CA ALA A 4 -37.06 -27.91 -39.86
C ALA A 4 -35.69 -27.96 -39.17
N LEU A 5 -34.86 -27.00 -39.48
CA LEU A 5 -33.54 -26.77 -38.86
C LEU A 5 -33.75 -26.01 -37.54
N PHE A 6 -33.66 -26.69 -36.39
CA PHE A 6 -33.64 -26.06 -35.08
C PHE A 6 -32.26 -25.46 -34.81
N LEU A 7 -32.12 -24.11 -34.87
CA LEU A 7 -30.93 -23.39 -34.42
C LEU A 7 -30.95 -23.30 -32.88
N LEU A 8 -30.09 -24.09 -32.21
CA LEU A 8 -29.82 -23.90 -30.77
C LEU A 8 -28.98 -22.63 -30.58
N LEU A 9 -29.59 -21.55 -30.08
CA LEU A 9 -28.88 -20.39 -29.58
C LEU A 9 -28.24 -20.75 -28.23
N LEU A 10 -26.92 -20.95 -28.23
CA LEU A 10 -26.12 -21.02 -26.98
C LEU A 10 -26.00 -19.62 -26.42
N ALA A 11 -26.76 -19.31 -25.37
CA ALA A 11 -26.61 -18.06 -24.60
C ALA A 11 -25.33 -18.16 -23.76
N ALA A 12 -24.28 -17.43 -24.17
CA ALA A 12 -23.06 -17.25 -23.39
C ALA A 12 -23.39 -16.36 -22.18
N LEU A 13 -23.49 -16.94 -20.98
CA LEU A 13 -23.58 -16.21 -19.72
C LEU A 13 -22.25 -15.48 -19.46
N PRO A 14 -22.24 -14.16 -19.20
CA PRO A 14 -21.03 -13.48 -18.81
C PRO A 14 -20.56 -14.01 -17.45
N ALA A 15 -19.34 -14.54 -17.37
CA ALA A 15 -18.70 -14.88 -16.12
C ALA A 15 -18.48 -13.59 -15.32
N ALA A 16 -19.29 -13.36 -14.29
CA ALA A 16 -19.08 -12.28 -13.35
C ALA A 16 -17.72 -12.49 -12.67
N ALA A 17 -16.75 -11.63 -12.98
CA ALA A 17 -15.47 -11.59 -12.29
C ALA A 17 -15.74 -11.21 -10.83
N TRP A 18 -15.71 -12.20 -9.94
CA TRP A 18 -15.88 -12.02 -8.50
C TRP A 18 -14.63 -11.31 -7.98
N ALA A 19 -14.72 -10.00 -7.81
CA ALA A 19 -13.71 -9.25 -7.07
C ALA A 19 -13.63 -9.85 -5.67
N SER A 20 -12.46 -10.37 -5.30
CA SER A 20 -12.25 -10.99 -3.98
C SER A 20 -12.62 -10.00 -2.89
N PRO A 21 -13.49 -10.36 -1.94
CA PRO A 21 -14.01 -9.41 -0.97
C PRO A 21 -12.88 -8.91 -0.06
N ARG A 22 -12.62 -7.59 -0.13
CA ARG A 22 -11.80 -6.88 0.84
C ARG A 22 -12.64 -6.61 2.08
N THR A 23 -12.22 -7.08 3.24
CA THR A 23 -12.86 -6.79 4.52
C THR A 23 -12.17 -5.60 5.17
N ALA A 24 -12.92 -4.55 5.49
CA ALA A 24 -12.44 -3.44 6.30
C ALA A 24 -12.34 -3.90 7.77
N LEU A 25 -11.17 -3.71 8.37
CA LEU A 25 -10.91 -3.96 9.79
C LEU A 25 -11.11 -2.69 10.63
N GLY A 26 -11.12 -1.52 9.98
CA GLY A 26 -11.39 -0.23 10.59
C GLY A 26 -10.74 0.92 9.82
N VAL A 27 -11.16 2.14 10.16
CA VAL A 27 -10.56 3.40 9.69
C VAL A 27 -10.25 4.26 10.91
N PHE A 28 -9.03 4.77 11.00
CA PHE A 28 -8.47 5.47 12.16
C PHE A 28 -7.76 6.74 11.67
N ASP A 29 -8.39 7.89 11.81
CA ASP A 29 -7.83 9.21 11.45
C ASP A 29 -7.17 9.29 10.06
N GLY A 30 -7.74 8.65 9.04
CA GLY A 30 -7.19 8.63 7.68
C GLY A 30 -6.31 7.41 7.35
N TRP A 31 -6.02 6.54 8.31
CA TRP A 31 -5.43 5.23 8.08
C TRP A 31 -6.51 4.14 8.06
N GLY A 32 -6.62 3.40 6.96
CA GLY A 32 -7.50 2.25 6.84
C GLY A 32 -6.74 0.95 7.11
N ALA A 33 -7.37 -0.01 7.82
CA ALA A 33 -6.89 -1.38 7.96
C ALA A 33 -7.81 -2.33 7.19
N PHE A 34 -7.22 -3.25 6.43
CA PHE A 34 -7.96 -4.17 5.55
C PHE A 34 -7.38 -5.58 5.60
N ARG A 35 -8.25 -6.56 5.31
CA ARG A 35 -7.90 -7.96 5.05
C ARG A 35 -8.38 -8.35 3.65
N GLU A 36 -7.53 -9.03 2.89
CA GLU A 36 -7.87 -9.67 1.63
C GLU A 36 -7.81 -11.19 1.77
N ALA A 37 -8.90 -11.86 1.47
CA ALA A 37 -9.00 -13.32 1.64
C ALA A 37 -8.35 -14.10 0.49
N ALA A 38 -8.49 -13.64 -0.76
CA ALA A 38 -7.95 -14.34 -1.93
C ALA A 38 -6.42 -14.37 -1.99
N THR A 39 -5.80 -13.27 -1.56
CA THR A 39 -4.36 -13.24 -1.29
C THR A 39 -4.23 -13.00 0.20
N PRO A 40 -4.11 -14.07 1.05
CA PRO A 40 -4.15 -13.90 2.48
C PRO A 40 -3.13 -12.87 2.96
N ARG A 41 -3.58 -11.62 3.08
CA ARG A 41 -2.80 -10.49 3.55
C ARG A 41 -3.68 -9.50 4.31
N CYS A 42 -3.07 -8.81 5.25
CA CYS A 42 -3.68 -7.68 5.91
C CYS A 42 -2.74 -6.49 5.78
N TYR A 43 -3.29 -5.29 5.76
CA TYR A 43 -2.46 -4.09 5.66
C TYR A 43 -3.14 -2.87 6.24
N ALA A 44 -2.33 -1.98 6.80
CA ALA A 44 -2.70 -0.61 7.06
C ALA A 44 -2.26 0.27 5.88
N ILE A 45 -3.07 1.27 5.49
CA ILE A 45 -2.81 2.12 4.32
C ILE A 45 -3.36 3.52 4.54
N ALA A 46 -2.65 4.52 4.04
CA ALA A 46 -3.12 5.90 3.99
C ALA A 46 -2.65 6.60 2.71
N ALA A 47 -3.47 7.54 2.23
CA ALA A 47 -3.04 8.52 1.24
C ALA A 47 -2.22 9.64 1.92
N PRO A 48 -1.32 10.34 1.19
CA PRO A 48 -0.63 11.50 1.73
C PRO A 48 -1.63 12.62 2.08
N ALA A 49 -1.34 13.33 3.16
CA ALA A 49 -2.08 14.53 3.53
C ALA A 49 -1.70 15.73 2.66
N ALA A 50 -0.48 15.72 2.11
CA ALA A 50 0.02 16.72 1.17
C ALA A 50 1.05 16.10 0.22
N THR A 51 1.10 16.63 -1.01
CA THR A 51 2.14 16.31 -2.02
C THR A 51 2.66 17.60 -2.64
N ILE A 52 3.92 17.62 -3.05
CA ILE A 52 4.48 18.77 -3.78
C ILE A 52 4.10 18.69 -5.26
N GLY A 53 3.44 19.75 -5.74
CA GLY A 53 3.00 19.91 -7.14
C GLY A 53 1.87 18.94 -7.51
N THR A 54 1.58 18.82 -8.79
CA THR A 54 0.49 17.96 -9.29
C THR A 54 0.88 16.49 -9.26
N PRO A 55 0.15 15.62 -8.51
CA PRO A 55 0.36 14.18 -8.53
C PRO A 55 0.08 13.60 -9.92
N ARG A 56 0.89 12.63 -10.36
CA ARG A 56 0.66 11.86 -11.59
C ARG A 56 0.06 10.49 -11.30
N THR A 57 0.12 10.07 -10.04
CA THR A 57 -0.42 8.78 -9.58
C THR A 57 -1.10 8.94 -8.23
N LYS A 58 -1.91 7.95 -7.87
CA LYS A 58 -2.46 7.85 -6.51
C LYS A 58 -1.35 7.34 -5.58
N ALA A 59 -0.73 8.27 -4.84
CA ALA A 59 0.27 7.97 -3.83
C ALA A 59 -0.38 7.32 -2.60
N TYR A 60 0.35 6.44 -1.94
CA TYR A 60 -0.02 5.89 -0.63
C TYR A 60 1.18 5.29 0.10
N ALA A 61 1.07 5.19 1.41
CA ALA A 61 1.96 4.42 2.25
C ALA A 61 1.20 3.26 2.89
N SER A 62 1.85 2.12 3.08
CA SER A 62 1.24 0.96 3.71
C SER A 62 2.22 0.15 4.55
N VAL A 63 1.66 -0.56 5.54
CA VAL A 63 2.35 -1.60 6.31
C VAL A 63 1.57 -2.89 6.11
N GLY A 64 2.21 -3.88 5.49
CA GLY A 64 1.57 -5.13 5.08
C GLY A 64 2.03 -6.35 5.89
N TYR A 65 1.14 -7.33 6.00
CA TYR A 65 1.33 -8.62 6.66
C TYR A 65 0.92 -9.75 5.73
N TRP A 66 1.82 -10.71 5.49
CA TRP A 66 1.56 -11.90 4.65
C TRP A 66 1.87 -13.17 5.45
N PRO A 67 0.88 -13.75 6.16
CA PRO A 67 1.11 -14.90 7.05
C PRO A 67 1.77 -16.09 6.35
N LYS A 68 1.32 -16.44 5.14
CA LYS A 68 1.90 -17.55 4.35
C LYS A 68 3.36 -17.33 3.96
N ALA A 69 3.77 -16.08 3.76
CA ALA A 69 5.16 -15.71 3.47
C ALA A 69 5.97 -15.40 4.74
N ARG A 70 5.36 -15.52 5.93
CA ARG A 70 5.97 -15.18 7.23
C ARG A 70 6.44 -13.71 7.32
N ILE A 71 5.86 -12.82 6.52
CA ILE A 71 6.15 -11.38 6.56
C ILE A 71 5.24 -10.75 7.62
N ARG A 72 5.87 -10.14 8.63
CA ARG A 72 5.21 -9.52 9.79
C ARG A 72 5.50 -8.03 9.87
N GLY A 73 4.90 -7.26 8.97
CA GLY A 73 5.10 -5.84 8.85
C GLY A 73 6.15 -5.49 7.80
N GLN A 74 5.72 -5.16 6.60
CA GLN A 74 6.54 -4.63 5.53
C GLN A 74 6.07 -3.23 5.18
N PHE A 75 6.96 -2.26 5.29
CA PHE A 75 6.71 -0.89 4.89
C PHE A 75 6.83 -0.76 3.37
N TYR A 76 5.86 -0.09 2.77
CA TYR A 76 5.85 0.19 1.35
C TYR A 76 5.25 1.56 1.07
N VAL A 77 5.78 2.24 0.06
CA VAL A 77 5.21 3.48 -0.48
C VAL A 77 5.07 3.40 -1.99
N ARG A 78 3.97 3.99 -2.47
CA ARG A 78 3.81 4.38 -3.85
C ARG A 78 3.87 5.91 -3.93
N LEU A 79 4.79 6.42 -4.74
CA LEU A 79 5.05 7.85 -4.88
C LEU A 79 3.97 8.53 -5.74
N SER A 80 3.78 9.83 -5.53
CA SER A 80 2.91 10.69 -6.34
C SER A 80 3.43 10.94 -7.75
N LYS A 81 4.75 10.76 -7.97
CA LYS A 81 5.44 10.91 -9.26
C LYS A 81 6.53 9.86 -9.41
N PRO A 82 6.90 9.46 -10.64
CA PRO A 82 8.03 8.57 -10.86
C PRO A 82 9.34 9.24 -10.40
N ARG A 83 10.11 8.52 -9.60
CA ARG A 83 11.46 8.88 -9.17
C ARG A 83 12.45 8.64 -10.31
N GLY A 84 13.43 9.53 -10.47
CA GLY A 84 14.58 9.32 -11.34
C GLY A 84 15.44 8.13 -10.88
N ALA A 85 16.03 7.40 -11.81
CA ALA A 85 16.76 6.15 -11.54
C ALA A 85 17.87 6.33 -10.50
N ASN A 86 18.62 7.43 -10.57
CA ASN A 86 19.75 7.73 -9.71
C ASN A 86 19.41 8.72 -8.55
N ARG A 87 18.13 8.90 -8.25
CA ARG A 87 17.70 9.77 -7.16
C ARG A 87 17.49 8.96 -5.88
N GLU A 88 18.09 9.41 -4.79
CA GLU A 88 17.86 8.83 -3.47
C GLU A 88 16.37 8.87 -3.11
N LEU A 89 15.86 7.83 -2.49
CA LEU A 89 14.52 7.78 -1.92
C LEU A 89 14.63 7.82 -0.41
N ARG A 90 14.27 8.95 0.18
CA ARG A 90 14.38 9.21 1.62
C ARG A 90 13.03 9.18 2.28
N LEU A 91 12.94 8.48 3.38
CA LEU A 91 11.82 8.51 4.31
C LEU A 91 12.28 9.20 5.60
N THR A 92 11.57 10.24 6.02
CA THR A 92 11.73 10.88 7.31
C THR A 92 10.50 10.61 8.17
N VAL A 93 10.69 10.05 9.37
CA VAL A 93 9.60 9.75 10.33
C VAL A 93 9.94 10.46 11.64
N GLY A 94 9.25 11.55 11.95
CA GLY A 94 9.66 12.45 13.03
C GLY A 94 11.11 12.96 12.82
N SER A 95 12.01 12.64 13.74
CA SER A 95 13.44 12.97 13.62
C SER A 95 14.30 11.88 12.95
N ARG A 96 13.74 10.71 12.66
CA ARG A 96 14.48 9.56 12.11
C ARG A 96 14.46 9.57 10.59
N ARG A 97 15.59 9.26 9.96
CA ARG A 97 15.76 9.17 8.51
C ARG A 97 16.11 7.74 8.09
N PHE A 98 15.54 7.31 6.96
CA PHE A 98 15.77 6.02 6.35
C PHE A 98 15.97 6.20 4.85
N ILE A 99 16.90 5.45 4.26
CA ILE A 99 17.07 5.39 2.81
C ILE A 99 16.37 4.15 2.32
N LEU A 100 15.30 4.36 1.55
CA LEU A 100 14.51 3.26 1.00
C LEU A 100 15.14 2.73 -0.29
N THR A 101 14.92 1.45 -0.54
CA THR A 101 15.14 0.84 -1.86
C THR A 101 13.89 0.99 -2.71
N GLY A 102 14.04 0.89 -4.05
CA GLY A 102 12.88 0.97 -4.94
C GLY A 102 13.21 1.45 -6.33
N ASN A 103 12.20 1.47 -7.18
CA ASN A 103 12.30 1.94 -8.56
C ASN A 103 11.03 2.69 -8.99
N GLY A 104 11.18 3.61 -9.92
CA GLY A 104 10.06 4.36 -10.49
C GLY A 104 9.13 4.92 -9.42
N LEU A 105 7.95 4.34 -9.28
CA LEU A 105 6.91 4.74 -8.34
C LEU A 105 6.98 4.05 -6.97
N HIS A 106 7.85 3.07 -6.79
CA HIS A 106 7.79 2.12 -5.69
C HIS A 106 8.97 2.28 -4.75
N GLY A 107 8.72 2.21 -3.42
CA GLY A 107 9.77 2.21 -2.39
C GLY A 107 9.41 1.32 -1.21
N TRP A 108 10.43 0.68 -0.63
CA TRP A 108 10.31 -0.20 0.53
C TRP A 108 11.61 -0.20 1.36
N ALA A 109 11.54 -0.72 2.56
CA ALA A 109 12.71 -0.93 3.41
C ALA A 109 13.67 -1.95 2.76
N SER A 110 14.96 -1.80 2.98
CA SER A 110 15.97 -2.73 2.44
C SER A 110 15.88 -4.14 3.05
N ASP A 111 15.40 -4.23 4.28
CA ASP A 111 15.32 -5.48 5.03
C ASP A 111 14.29 -5.41 6.19
N ALA A 112 14.02 -6.55 6.81
CA ALA A 112 13.04 -6.66 7.90
C ALA A 112 13.43 -5.86 9.16
N ARG A 113 14.72 -5.58 9.40
CA ARG A 113 15.18 -4.75 10.52
C ARG A 113 14.79 -3.30 10.27
N MET A 114 14.98 -2.81 9.05
CA MET A 114 14.56 -1.46 8.65
C MET A 114 13.04 -1.34 8.68
N ASP A 115 12.28 -2.35 8.21
CA ASP A 115 10.83 -2.40 8.35
C ASP A 115 10.38 -2.18 9.80
N ALA A 116 10.94 -2.97 10.71
CA ALA A 116 10.63 -2.87 12.14
C ALA A 116 10.98 -1.49 12.72
N ALA A 117 12.12 -0.91 12.30
CA ALA A 117 12.58 0.41 12.76
C ALA A 117 11.66 1.55 12.23
N ILE A 118 11.19 1.46 10.99
CA ILE A 118 10.24 2.39 10.39
C ILE A 118 8.90 2.30 11.13
N ILE A 119 8.37 1.09 11.29
CA ILE A 119 7.08 0.85 11.96
C ILE A 119 7.12 1.34 13.41
N ALA A 120 8.21 1.11 14.13
CA ALA A 120 8.40 1.62 15.49
C ALA A 120 8.38 3.16 15.52
N ALA A 121 9.04 3.83 14.57
CA ALA A 121 9.02 5.28 14.46
C ALA A 121 7.63 5.81 14.11
N MET A 122 6.89 5.17 13.22
CA MET A 122 5.54 5.56 12.82
C MET A 122 4.55 5.53 13.99
N ARG A 123 4.77 4.70 15.01
CA ARG A 123 3.89 4.59 16.17
C ARG A 123 3.96 5.80 17.10
N SER A 124 5.05 6.55 17.08
CA SER A 124 5.30 7.64 18.03
C SER A 124 5.42 9.02 17.38
N ALA A 125 5.71 9.09 16.10
CA ALA A 125 5.87 10.36 15.40
C ALA A 125 4.52 10.95 14.96
N PRO A 126 4.39 12.29 14.87
CA PRO A 126 3.16 12.93 14.39
C PRO A 126 2.99 12.85 12.87
N SER A 127 4.09 12.74 12.13
CA SER A 127 4.11 12.73 10.66
C SER A 127 5.32 12.02 10.10
N MET A 128 5.22 11.67 8.82
CA MET A 128 6.35 11.24 8.01
C MET A 128 6.29 11.90 6.63
N SER A 129 7.46 12.00 5.96
CA SER A 129 7.55 12.43 4.55
C SER A 129 8.41 11.46 3.75
N VAL A 130 8.01 11.24 2.50
CA VAL A 130 8.77 10.47 1.51
C VAL A 130 9.25 11.43 0.44
N GLU A 131 10.56 11.54 0.28
CA GLU A 131 11.19 12.56 -0.55
C GLU A 131 12.11 11.94 -1.60
N SER A 132 12.11 12.50 -2.79
CA SER A 132 13.01 12.15 -3.89
C SER A 132 13.02 13.23 -4.96
N GLY A 133 13.65 12.97 -6.09
CA GLY A 133 13.60 13.77 -7.30
C GLY A 133 13.09 12.99 -8.51
N THR A 134 12.41 13.67 -9.44
CA THR A 134 12.08 13.12 -10.75
C THR A 134 13.33 13.08 -11.64
N GLU A 135 13.27 12.37 -12.76
CA GLU A 135 14.35 12.34 -13.77
C GLU A 135 14.65 13.75 -14.31
N SER A 136 13.63 14.58 -14.49
CA SER A 136 13.77 15.97 -14.96
C SER A 136 14.21 16.96 -13.85
N GLY A 137 14.55 16.49 -12.64
CA GLY A 137 15.02 17.31 -11.53
C GLY A 137 13.93 17.93 -10.64
N GLY A 138 12.64 17.67 -10.94
CA GLY A 138 11.54 18.14 -10.10
C GLY A 138 11.50 17.42 -8.73
N ALA A 139 11.07 18.11 -7.69
CA ALA A 139 10.93 17.53 -6.35
C ALA A 139 9.73 16.59 -6.25
N ILE A 140 9.91 15.53 -5.46
CA ILE A 140 8.85 14.65 -4.95
C ILE A 140 8.88 14.79 -3.43
N ALA A 141 7.73 15.11 -2.81
CA ALA A 141 7.55 15.02 -1.38
C ALA A 141 6.08 14.70 -1.07
N ASP A 142 5.87 13.52 -0.51
CA ASP A 142 4.58 13.00 -0.10
C ASP A 142 4.56 12.93 1.44
N THR A 143 3.74 13.77 2.07
CA THR A 143 3.67 13.90 3.53
C THR A 143 2.43 13.21 4.07
N TYR A 144 2.58 12.44 5.13
CA TYR A 144 1.52 11.65 5.78
C TYR A 144 1.38 12.08 7.24
N ARG A 145 0.14 12.24 7.70
CA ARG A 145 -0.15 12.31 9.14
C ARG A 145 -0.12 10.90 9.71
N LEU A 146 0.48 10.72 10.90
CA LEU A 146 0.60 9.41 11.54
C LEU A 146 -0.42 9.19 12.66
N ARG A 147 -1.27 10.16 12.94
CA ARG A 147 -2.41 9.96 13.83
C ARG A 147 -3.28 8.82 13.28
N GLY A 148 -3.58 7.83 14.13
CA GLY A 148 -4.30 6.62 13.73
C GLY A 148 -3.45 5.52 13.10
N ALA A 149 -2.22 5.80 12.66
CA ALA A 149 -1.34 4.80 12.03
C ALA A 149 -1.07 3.60 12.94
N ALA A 150 -0.71 3.83 14.21
CA ALA A 150 -0.44 2.76 15.16
C ALA A 150 -1.64 1.81 15.32
N THR A 151 -2.84 2.36 15.49
CA THR A 151 -4.07 1.57 15.63
C THR A 151 -4.40 0.80 14.37
N ALA A 152 -4.25 1.41 13.17
CA ALA A 152 -4.47 0.73 11.89
C ALA A 152 -3.47 -0.41 11.68
N ILE A 153 -2.18 -0.20 12.02
CA ILE A 153 -1.13 -1.22 11.93
C ILE A 153 -1.45 -2.40 12.84
N ASP A 154 -1.91 -2.15 14.09
CA ASP A 154 -2.30 -3.20 15.02
C ASP A 154 -3.55 -3.94 14.56
N ALA A 155 -4.56 -3.24 14.05
CA ALA A 155 -5.75 -3.86 13.49
C ALA A 155 -5.39 -4.79 12.31
N ALA A 156 -4.49 -4.38 11.42
CA ALA A 156 -4.01 -5.21 10.32
C ALA A 156 -3.23 -6.44 10.83
N ALA A 157 -2.31 -6.27 11.78
CA ALA A 157 -1.55 -7.36 12.38
C ALA A 157 -2.46 -8.42 13.03
N LEU A 158 -3.42 -7.98 13.85
CA LEU A 158 -4.39 -8.84 14.53
C LEU A 158 -5.35 -9.51 13.54
N GLY A 159 -5.77 -8.80 12.48
CA GLY A 159 -6.63 -9.33 11.43
C GLY A 159 -6.01 -10.52 10.70
N CYS A 160 -4.70 -10.52 10.53
CA CYS A 160 -3.97 -11.63 9.93
C CYS A 160 -3.51 -12.70 10.92
N ALA A 161 -3.31 -12.38 12.19
CA ALA A 161 -2.98 -13.37 13.22
C ALA A 161 -4.14 -14.36 13.49
N ARG A 162 -5.39 -13.92 13.29
CA ARG A 162 -6.60 -14.74 13.46
C ARG A 162 -6.96 -15.59 12.23
N ALA A 163 -6.25 -15.44 11.13
CA ALA A 163 -6.53 -16.09 9.84
C ALA A 163 -5.53 -17.20 9.47
N GLY A 164 -4.61 -17.53 10.40
CA GLY A 164 -3.60 -18.60 10.27
C GLY A 164 -4.02 -19.88 10.93
#